data_259418de0a25add35798f5cf53cd19e1
#
_entry.id   259418de0a25add35798f5cf53cd19e1
#
_cell.length_a   1.000
_cell.length_b   1.000
_cell.length_c   1.000
_cell.angle_alpha   90.00
_cell.angle_beta   90.00
_cell.angle_gamma   90.00
#
_symmetry.space_group_name_H-M   'P 1'
#
loop_
_entity.id
_entity.type
_entity.pdbx_description
1 polymer ?
#
loop_
_entity_poly.entity_id
_entity_poly.type
_entity_poly.pdbx_seq_one_letter_code
_entity_poly.pdbx_strand_id
1 'polypeptide(L)'
;MSETQPVAAWDEDSSGHFIDYGAYFVPEREVQIDTVCSVIPVPDGPAHIVEICCGEGLLAEALARRFPDATIHALDGSDTMLASTGAKLSALGVRHVTAKMEIAEKGWRRFDEPVHAFVSSLAVHHLDGPGKAQLFKDLAAALAPGGAVVICDLVEARNEEGRKLWERHWDEGVAERSMALDGNDKMRDFFREDGWNYYTAPDADPVDMPSSLFDQLRWLAEAGLEQVDVHWLRAGHAIFSARKSG
;
A
#
# COMPACT_ATOMS: atom_id res chain seq x y z
N MET A 1 -20.76 30.26 0.21
CA MET A 1 -20.06 29.36 -0.73
C MET A 1 -18.70 29.16 -0.11
N SER A 2 -18.52 28.02 0.56
CA SER A 2 -17.23 27.64 1.15
C SER A 2 -16.35 27.13 0.00
N GLU A 3 -15.29 27.83 -0.31
CA GLU A 3 -14.23 27.30 -1.18
C GLU A 3 -13.63 26.10 -0.45
N THR A 4 -13.90 24.91 -0.93
CA THR A 4 -13.12 23.72 -0.55
C THR A 4 -11.68 23.96 -1.02
N GLN A 5 -10.77 24.15 -0.08
CA GLN A 5 -9.34 24.12 -0.41
C GLN A 5 -9.04 22.78 -1.08
N PRO A 6 -8.20 22.76 -2.13
CA PRO A 6 -7.78 21.50 -2.73
C PRO A 6 -7.11 20.66 -1.65
N VAL A 7 -7.54 19.42 -1.51
CA VAL A 7 -6.87 18.43 -0.65
C VAL A 7 -5.44 18.30 -1.20
N ALA A 8 -4.45 18.42 -0.31
CA ALA A 8 -3.07 18.16 -0.69
C ALA A 8 -3.01 16.77 -1.35
N ALA A 9 -2.38 16.67 -2.49
CA ALA A 9 -2.25 15.42 -3.24
C ALA A 9 -0.77 15.06 -3.31
N TRP A 10 -0.48 13.77 -3.36
CA TRP A 10 0.85 13.26 -3.64
C TRP A 10 1.32 13.78 -5.01
N ASP A 11 2.53 14.31 -5.09
CA ASP A 11 3.08 14.91 -6.31
C ASP A 11 4.35 14.19 -6.82
N GLU A 12 4.88 14.63 -7.95
CA GLU A 12 6.07 14.03 -8.56
C GLU A 12 7.35 14.28 -7.74
N ASP A 13 7.44 15.37 -6.98
CA ASP A 13 8.59 15.64 -6.10
C ASP A 13 8.57 14.65 -4.93
N SER A 14 7.40 14.39 -4.33
CA SER A 14 7.20 13.36 -3.30
C SER A 14 7.53 11.97 -3.83
N SER A 15 7.16 11.68 -5.09
CA SER A 15 7.50 10.42 -5.76
C SER A 15 9.01 10.23 -5.90
N GLY A 16 9.73 11.27 -6.33
CA GLY A 16 11.19 11.26 -6.44
C GLY A 16 11.85 11.02 -5.07
N HIS A 17 11.38 11.71 -4.05
CA HIS A 17 11.88 11.58 -2.68
C HIS A 17 11.66 10.16 -2.12
N PHE A 18 10.49 9.57 -2.34
CA PHE A 18 10.21 8.20 -1.91
C PHE A 18 11.10 7.16 -2.64
N ILE A 19 11.40 7.35 -3.92
CA ILE A 19 12.34 6.49 -4.67
C ILE A 19 13.73 6.53 -4.03
N ASP A 20 14.21 7.70 -3.64
CA ASP A 20 15.55 7.86 -3.09
C ASP A 20 15.69 7.29 -1.66
N TYR A 21 14.64 7.41 -0.83
CA TYR A 21 14.73 7.13 0.62
C TYR A 21 13.81 6.00 1.11
N GLY A 22 12.82 5.57 0.35
CA GLY A 22 11.86 4.54 0.75
C GLY A 22 12.50 3.22 1.18
N ALA A 23 13.69 2.89 0.61
CA ALA A 23 14.45 1.71 1.01
C ALA A 23 14.90 1.75 2.48
N TYR A 24 15.07 2.93 3.07
CA TYR A 24 15.45 3.14 4.47
C TYR A 24 14.23 3.31 5.37
N PHE A 25 13.19 4.01 4.88
CA PHE A 25 12.09 4.48 5.70
C PHE A 25 11.00 3.43 5.95
N VAL A 26 10.92 2.40 5.12
CA VAL A 26 9.92 1.33 5.29
C VAL A 26 10.52 0.17 6.09
N PRO A 27 10.10 -0.04 7.35
CA PRO A 27 10.66 -1.09 8.19
C PRO A 27 10.34 -2.49 7.64
N GLU A 28 11.34 -3.36 7.61
CA GLU A 28 11.20 -4.75 7.15
C GLU A 28 10.52 -4.89 5.79
N ARG A 29 10.84 -4.02 4.84
CA ARG A 29 10.17 -3.94 3.53
C ARG A 29 10.08 -5.28 2.81
N GLU A 30 11.15 -6.08 2.85
CA GLU A 30 11.21 -7.40 2.22
C GLU A 30 10.24 -8.40 2.89
N VAL A 31 10.11 -8.35 4.21
CA VAL A 31 9.14 -9.17 4.97
C VAL A 31 7.71 -8.77 4.64
N GLN A 32 7.45 -7.47 4.51
CA GLN A 32 6.12 -6.98 4.11
C GLN A 32 5.75 -7.49 2.72
N ILE A 33 6.63 -7.35 1.73
CA ILE A 33 6.41 -7.80 0.35
C ILE A 33 6.17 -9.33 0.30
N ASP A 34 7.01 -10.12 0.97
CA ASP A 34 6.86 -11.58 1.02
C ASP A 34 5.54 -12.00 1.69
N THR A 35 5.16 -11.33 2.79
CA THR A 35 3.90 -11.56 3.48
C THR A 35 2.70 -11.26 2.57
N VAL A 36 2.68 -10.11 1.88
CA VAL A 36 1.63 -9.76 0.91
C VAL A 36 1.51 -10.83 -0.16
N CYS A 37 2.63 -11.23 -0.80
CA CYS A 37 2.62 -12.26 -1.82
C CYS A 37 2.14 -13.63 -1.30
N SER A 38 2.41 -13.95 -0.03
CA SER A 38 2.08 -15.25 0.56
C SER A 38 0.60 -15.43 0.90
N VAL A 39 -0.15 -14.32 1.09
CA VAL A 39 -1.57 -14.38 1.45
C VAL A 39 -2.53 -14.24 0.26
N ILE A 40 -1.99 -14.02 -0.94
CA ILE A 40 -2.80 -13.93 -2.17
C ILE A 40 -3.26 -15.33 -2.58
N PRO A 41 -4.58 -15.56 -2.76
CA PRO A 41 -5.07 -16.82 -3.31
C PRO A 41 -4.74 -16.89 -4.80
N VAL A 42 -4.08 -17.96 -5.22
CA VAL A 42 -3.76 -18.18 -6.63
C VAL A 42 -4.74 -19.20 -7.19
N PRO A 43 -5.51 -18.86 -8.22
CA PRO A 43 -6.28 -19.88 -8.94
C PRO A 43 -5.35 -20.76 -9.78
N ASP A 44 -5.80 -21.97 -10.06
CA ASP A 44 -5.15 -22.82 -11.07
C ASP A 44 -5.38 -22.20 -12.45
N GLY A 45 -4.38 -21.50 -13.01
CA GLY A 45 -4.43 -20.88 -14.32
C GLY A 45 -4.21 -19.36 -14.34
N PRO A 46 -4.58 -18.69 -15.45
CA PRO A 46 -4.39 -17.26 -15.58
C PRO A 46 -5.12 -16.48 -14.49
N ALA A 47 -4.44 -15.52 -13.91
CA ALA A 47 -4.98 -14.65 -12.86
C ALA A 47 -4.78 -13.18 -13.22
N HIS A 48 -5.64 -12.31 -12.71
CA HIS A 48 -5.49 -10.86 -12.77
C HIS A 48 -5.24 -10.34 -11.36
N ILE A 49 -4.06 -9.73 -11.15
CA ILE A 49 -3.66 -9.10 -9.89
C ILE A 49 -3.54 -7.61 -10.15
N VAL A 50 -4.25 -6.79 -9.38
CA VAL A 50 -4.23 -5.33 -9.48
C VAL A 50 -3.48 -4.76 -8.30
N GLU A 51 -2.39 -4.07 -8.55
CA GLU A 51 -1.67 -3.28 -7.55
C GLU A 51 -2.14 -1.82 -7.63
N ILE A 52 -2.66 -1.32 -6.53
CA ILE A 52 -3.18 0.04 -6.36
C ILE A 52 -2.05 0.90 -5.81
N CYS A 53 -1.67 1.98 -6.50
CA CYS A 53 -0.51 2.82 -6.23
C CYS A 53 0.77 1.99 -6.18
N CYS A 54 1.20 1.52 -7.35
CA CYS A 54 2.32 0.58 -7.47
C CYS A 54 3.69 1.20 -7.16
N GLY A 55 3.76 2.53 -7.07
CA GLY A 55 5.01 3.24 -6.84
C GLY A 55 6.07 2.85 -7.87
N GLU A 56 7.31 2.71 -7.43
CA GLU A 56 8.43 2.31 -8.28
C GLU A 56 8.41 0.81 -8.69
N GLY A 57 7.41 0.02 -8.22
CA GLY A 57 7.17 -1.34 -8.68
C GLY A 57 7.88 -2.44 -7.90
N LEU A 58 8.29 -2.21 -6.65
CA LEU A 58 8.92 -3.27 -5.84
C LEU A 58 7.97 -4.42 -5.56
N LEU A 59 6.72 -4.12 -5.18
CA LEU A 59 5.71 -5.16 -4.96
C LEU A 59 5.25 -5.76 -6.29
N ALA A 60 5.06 -4.95 -7.35
CA ALA A 60 4.73 -5.45 -8.70
C ALA A 60 5.74 -6.47 -9.21
N GLU A 61 7.03 -6.19 -9.03
CA GLU A 61 8.12 -7.12 -9.39
C GLU A 61 8.04 -8.42 -8.60
N ALA A 62 7.80 -8.37 -7.29
CA ALA A 62 7.66 -9.54 -6.44
C ALA A 62 6.42 -10.38 -6.83
N LEU A 63 5.30 -9.72 -7.10
CA LEU A 63 4.08 -10.37 -7.60
C LEU A 63 4.33 -11.08 -8.93
N ALA A 64 5.00 -10.43 -9.88
CA ALA A 64 5.34 -11.01 -11.17
C ALA A 64 6.25 -12.24 -11.05
N ARG A 65 7.23 -12.21 -10.15
CA ARG A 65 8.10 -13.37 -9.87
C ARG A 65 7.36 -14.51 -9.18
N ARG A 66 6.45 -14.19 -8.28
CA ARG A 66 5.69 -15.18 -7.49
C ARG A 66 4.57 -15.82 -8.29
N PHE A 67 3.96 -15.08 -9.23
CA PHE A 67 2.81 -15.48 -10.04
C PHE A 67 3.09 -15.28 -11.54
N PRO A 68 3.99 -16.05 -12.15
CA PRO A 68 4.47 -15.81 -13.52
C PRO A 68 3.38 -15.96 -14.59
N ASP A 69 2.29 -16.67 -14.29
CA ASP A 69 1.15 -16.84 -15.19
C ASP A 69 0.08 -15.75 -15.03
N ALA A 70 0.20 -14.89 -14.01
CA ALA A 70 -0.73 -13.79 -13.81
C ALA A 70 -0.46 -12.62 -14.77
N THR A 71 -1.50 -11.82 -15.00
CA THR A 71 -1.38 -10.47 -15.56
C THR A 71 -1.34 -9.47 -14.40
N ILE A 72 -0.26 -8.70 -14.31
CA ILE A 72 -0.10 -7.66 -13.28
C ILE A 72 -0.63 -6.35 -13.84
N HIS A 73 -1.64 -5.78 -13.20
CA HIS A 73 -2.16 -4.45 -13.48
C HIS A 73 -1.59 -3.49 -12.43
N ALA A 74 -0.61 -2.69 -12.83
CA ALA A 74 0.06 -1.74 -11.97
C ALA A 74 -0.53 -0.33 -12.20
N LEU A 75 -1.20 0.20 -11.20
CA LEU A 75 -1.91 1.47 -11.26
C LEU A 75 -1.21 2.51 -10.37
N ASP A 76 -1.02 3.73 -10.86
CA ASP A 76 -0.42 4.83 -10.08
C ASP A 76 -0.84 6.20 -10.62
N GLY A 77 -0.75 7.25 -9.79
CA GLY A 77 -0.98 8.63 -10.19
C GLY A 77 0.25 9.29 -10.84
N SER A 78 1.46 8.81 -10.53
CA SER A 78 2.73 9.35 -11.01
C SER A 78 3.17 8.69 -12.32
N ASP A 79 3.48 9.50 -13.31
CA ASP A 79 4.03 9.02 -14.58
C ASP A 79 5.45 8.46 -14.38
N THR A 80 6.23 9.03 -13.46
CA THR A 80 7.57 8.56 -13.08
C THR A 80 7.52 7.16 -12.48
N MET A 81 6.60 6.92 -11.54
CA MET A 81 6.39 5.62 -10.91
C MET A 81 5.93 4.56 -11.93
N LEU A 82 4.97 4.90 -12.78
CA LEU A 82 4.49 3.99 -13.84
C LEU A 82 5.61 3.61 -14.83
N ALA A 83 6.46 4.56 -15.20
CA ALA A 83 7.60 4.29 -16.09
C ALA A 83 8.60 3.32 -15.44
N SER A 84 8.92 3.50 -14.16
CA SER A 84 9.80 2.61 -13.39
C SER A 84 9.22 1.20 -13.32
N THR A 85 7.96 1.09 -12.88
CA THR A 85 7.26 -0.20 -12.76
C THR A 85 7.14 -0.92 -14.10
N GLY A 86 6.73 -0.22 -15.16
CA GLY A 86 6.63 -0.79 -16.51
C GLY A 86 7.97 -1.33 -17.03
N ALA A 87 9.08 -0.62 -16.76
CA ALA A 87 10.41 -1.07 -17.14
C ALA A 87 10.81 -2.38 -16.41
N LYS A 88 10.56 -2.46 -15.09
CA LYS A 88 10.83 -3.65 -14.27
C LYS A 88 10.03 -4.87 -14.77
N LEU A 89 8.72 -4.70 -14.98
CA LEU A 89 7.84 -5.78 -15.44
C LEU A 89 8.17 -6.23 -16.87
N SER A 90 8.51 -5.29 -17.76
CA SER A 90 8.96 -5.59 -19.13
C SER A 90 10.26 -6.40 -19.15
N ALA A 91 11.21 -6.07 -18.28
CA ALA A 91 12.47 -6.80 -18.14
C ALA A 91 12.27 -8.24 -17.67
N LEU A 92 11.21 -8.53 -16.92
CA LEU A 92 10.83 -9.87 -16.49
C LEU A 92 10.08 -10.65 -17.59
N GLY A 93 9.61 -9.99 -18.65
CA GLY A 93 8.86 -10.62 -19.74
C GLY A 93 7.47 -11.12 -19.34
N VAL A 94 6.89 -10.60 -18.26
CA VAL A 94 5.57 -11.00 -17.75
C VAL A 94 4.45 -10.20 -18.41
N ARG A 95 3.23 -10.75 -18.40
CA ARG A 95 2.04 -10.00 -18.84
C ARG A 95 1.75 -8.90 -17.84
N HIS A 96 1.67 -7.65 -18.30
CA HIS A 96 1.36 -6.52 -17.44
C HIS A 96 0.63 -5.41 -18.19
N VAL A 97 -0.06 -4.57 -17.42
CA VAL A 97 -0.70 -3.33 -17.85
C VAL A 97 -0.31 -2.27 -16.85
N THR A 98 0.19 -1.14 -17.30
CA THR A 98 0.35 0.06 -16.46
C THR A 98 -0.71 1.08 -16.85
N ALA A 99 -1.38 1.70 -15.86
CA ALA A 99 -2.39 2.72 -16.13
C ALA A 99 -2.38 3.80 -15.07
N LYS A 100 -2.56 5.05 -15.54
CA LYS A 100 -2.66 6.21 -14.64
C LYS A 100 -4.00 6.22 -13.93
N MET A 101 -3.97 6.47 -12.61
CA MET A 101 -5.17 6.60 -11.81
C MET A 101 -4.94 7.47 -10.57
N GLU A 102 -5.97 8.15 -10.12
CA GLU A 102 -6.02 8.81 -8.82
C GLU A 102 -6.82 7.95 -7.84
N ILE A 103 -6.23 7.65 -6.67
CA ILE A 103 -6.83 6.69 -5.72
C ILE A 103 -8.22 7.13 -5.26
N ALA A 104 -8.46 8.44 -5.12
CA ALA A 104 -9.75 9.01 -4.73
C ALA A 104 -10.82 8.89 -5.81
N GLU A 105 -10.44 8.75 -7.09
CA GLU A 105 -11.37 8.64 -8.20
C GLU A 105 -11.97 7.23 -8.29
N LYS A 106 -13.17 7.13 -8.91
CA LYS A 106 -13.88 5.87 -9.06
C LYS A 106 -13.76 5.26 -10.46
N GLY A 107 -13.29 6.04 -11.42
CA GLY A 107 -13.25 5.64 -12.83
C GLY A 107 -12.42 4.37 -13.09
N TRP A 108 -11.32 4.23 -12.41
CA TRP A 108 -10.39 3.11 -12.55
C TRP A 108 -10.85 1.80 -11.88
N ARG A 109 -11.89 1.84 -11.02
CA ARG A 109 -12.36 0.69 -10.22
C ARG A 109 -13.26 -0.27 -11.01
N ARG A 110 -13.23 -0.20 -12.34
CA ARG A 110 -13.99 -1.07 -13.24
C ARG A 110 -13.03 -1.89 -14.08
N PHE A 111 -13.24 -3.19 -14.08
CA PHE A 111 -12.42 -4.15 -14.79
C PHE A 111 -13.31 -5.03 -15.67
N ASP A 112 -12.89 -5.27 -16.92
CA ASP A 112 -13.62 -6.12 -17.88
C ASP A 112 -13.52 -7.60 -17.51
N GLU A 113 -12.38 -7.98 -16.87
CA GLU A 113 -12.11 -9.33 -16.40
C GLU A 113 -12.18 -9.39 -14.86
N PRO A 114 -12.62 -10.53 -14.28
CA PRO A 114 -12.64 -10.70 -12.83
C PRO A 114 -11.23 -10.58 -12.23
N VAL A 115 -11.09 -9.78 -11.17
CA VAL A 115 -9.83 -9.58 -10.47
C VAL A 115 -9.67 -10.61 -9.35
N HIS A 116 -8.55 -11.32 -9.34
CA HIS A 116 -8.27 -12.37 -8.36
C HIS A 116 -7.63 -11.83 -7.07
N ALA A 117 -6.88 -10.73 -7.18
CA ALA A 117 -6.39 -10.01 -6.01
C ALA A 117 -6.27 -8.52 -6.29
N PHE A 118 -6.70 -7.70 -5.34
CA PHE A 118 -6.31 -6.31 -5.20
C PHE A 118 -5.28 -6.22 -4.10
N VAL A 119 -4.16 -5.59 -4.40
CA VAL A 119 -3.10 -5.34 -3.42
C VAL A 119 -2.75 -3.88 -3.40
N SER A 120 -2.35 -3.37 -2.24
CA SER A 120 -1.81 -2.01 -2.10
C SER A 120 -0.77 -1.98 -1.01
N SER A 121 0.25 -1.16 -1.20
CA SER A 121 1.29 -0.94 -0.21
C SER A 121 1.58 0.55 -0.04
N LEU A 122 1.35 1.06 1.18
CA LEU A 122 1.64 2.43 1.59
C LEU A 122 0.92 3.49 0.73
N ALA A 123 -0.39 3.34 0.53
CA ALA A 123 -1.16 4.28 -0.28
C ALA A 123 -2.61 4.50 0.16
N VAL A 124 -3.26 3.48 0.73
CA VAL A 124 -4.67 3.59 1.11
C VAL A 124 -4.87 4.62 2.25
N HIS A 125 -3.81 4.90 3.01
CA HIS A 125 -3.82 5.95 4.03
C HIS A 125 -4.04 7.37 3.46
N HIS A 126 -3.84 7.61 2.18
CA HIS A 126 -4.18 8.89 1.53
C HIS A 126 -5.69 9.11 1.32
N LEU A 127 -6.53 8.13 1.63
CA LEU A 127 -7.98 8.32 1.66
C LEU A 127 -8.46 8.56 3.10
N ASP A 128 -9.50 9.38 3.25
CA ASP A 128 -10.21 9.46 4.51
C ASP A 128 -11.01 8.17 4.84
N GLY A 129 -11.56 8.07 6.03
CA GLY A 129 -12.31 6.87 6.45
C GLY A 129 -13.47 6.51 5.52
N PRO A 130 -14.38 7.45 5.15
CA PRO A 130 -15.42 7.20 4.15
C PRO A 130 -14.88 6.75 2.79
N GLY A 131 -13.78 7.34 2.33
CA GLY A 131 -13.11 6.98 1.09
C GLY A 131 -12.58 5.54 1.09
N LYS A 132 -11.93 5.12 2.20
CA LYS A 132 -11.47 3.73 2.40
C LYS A 132 -12.64 2.74 2.41
N ALA A 133 -13.69 3.03 3.18
CA ALA A 133 -14.88 2.19 3.25
C ALA A 133 -15.54 2.03 1.87
N GLN A 134 -15.59 3.09 1.07
CA GLN A 134 -16.11 3.04 -0.29
C GLN A 134 -15.16 2.27 -1.22
N LEU A 135 -13.85 2.48 -1.11
CA LEU A 135 -12.86 1.73 -1.87
C LEU A 135 -13.05 0.22 -1.65
N PHE A 136 -13.10 -0.24 -0.41
CA PHE A 136 -13.26 -1.66 -0.10
C PHE A 136 -14.55 -2.27 -0.68
N LYS A 137 -15.66 -1.53 -0.69
CA LYS A 137 -16.91 -1.95 -1.34
C LYS A 137 -16.75 -2.10 -2.86
N ASP A 138 -16.08 -1.14 -3.50
CA ASP A 138 -15.86 -1.17 -4.95
C ASP A 138 -14.93 -2.33 -5.34
N LEU A 139 -13.86 -2.57 -4.54
CA LEU A 139 -12.96 -3.70 -4.75
C LEU A 139 -13.66 -5.05 -4.55
N ALA A 140 -14.46 -5.19 -3.47
CA ALA A 140 -15.25 -6.40 -3.22
C ALA A 140 -16.21 -6.73 -4.37
N ALA A 141 -16.82 -5.71 -4.98
CA ALA A 141 -17.69 -5.89 -6.15
C ALA A 141 -16.94 -6.44 -7.38
N ALA A 142 -15.69 -5.96 -7.61
CA ALA A 142 -14.87 -6.33 -8.74
C ALA A 142 -14.08 -7.64 -8.58
N LEU A 143 -13.95 -8.16 -7.34
CA LEU A 143 -13.27 -9.42 -7.09
C LEU A 143 -13.98 -10.61 -7.74
N ALA A 144 -13.19 -11.54 -8.26
CA ALA A 144 -13.64 -12.91 -8.58
C ALA A 144 -14.08 -13.66 -7.30
N PRO A 145 -14.96 -14.65 -7.41
CA PRO A 145 -15.22 -15.58 -6.29
C PRO A 145 -13.90 -16.20 -5.79
N GLY A 146 -13.70 -16.23 -4.49
CA GLY A 146 -12.45 -16.69 -3.86
C GLY A 146 -11.27 -15.70 -3.91
N GLY A 147 -11.42 -14.57 -4.61
CA GLY A 147 -10.40 -13.53 -4.69
C GLY A 147 -10.19 -12.78 -3.37
N ALA A 148 -9.12 -12.00 -3.27
CA ALA A 148 -8.74 -11.30 -2.05
C ALA A 148 -8.43 -9.80 -2.24
N VAL A 149 -8.67 -9.02 -1.19
CA VAL A 149 -8.07 -7.70 -0.97
C VAL A 149 -6.95 -7.87 0.06
N VAL A 150 -5.75 -7.40 -0.25
CA VAL A 150 -4.58 -7.45 0.65
C VAL A 150 -3.98 -6.05 0.75
N ILE A 151 -3.98 -5.50 1.94
CA ILE A 151 -3.49 -4.14 2.21
C ILE A 151 -2.30 -4.22 3.15
N CYS A 152 -1.22 -3.54 2.78
CA CYS A 152 -0.05 -3.29 3.60
C CYS A 152 0.06 -1.77 3.80
N ASP A 153 -0.28 -1.25 4.97
CA ASP A 153 -0.40 0.20 5.10
C ASP A 153 -0.17 0.71 6.53
N LEU A 154 0.01 2.04 6.64
CA LEU A 154 -0.01 2.75 7.90
C LEU A 154 -1.39 2.68 8.55
N VAL A 155 -1.43 2.49 9.87
CA VAL A 155 -2.66 2.48 10.65
C VAL A 155 -2.59 3.48 11.80
N GLU A 156 -3.71 4.13 12.09
CA GLU A 156 -3.82 5.08 13.19
C GLU A 156 -3.76 4.35 14.55
N ALA A 157 -2.98 4.89 15.48
CA ALA A 157 -2.95 4.45 16.88
C ALA A 157 -4.20 4.95 17.63
N ARG A 158 -4.85 4.06 18.39
CA ARG A 158 -6.10 4.38 19.11
C ARG A 158 -5.87 5.14 20.43
N ASN A 159 -4.64 5.21 20.92
CA ASN A 159 -4.28 5.90 22.15
C ASN A 159 -2.85 6.42 22.07
N GLU A 160 -2.53 7.31 23.00
CA GLU A 160 -1.23 7.99 23.08
C GLU A 160 -0.07 7.04 23.36
N GLU A 161 -0.29 6.01 24.17
CA GLU A 161 0.73 5.00 24.51
C GLU A 161 1.12 4.19 23.26
N GLY A 162 0.12 3.77 22.48
CA GLY A 162 0.32 3.08 21.20
C GLY A 162 1.02 3.97 20.19
N ARG A 163 0.62 5.24 20.09
CA ARG A 163 1.26 6.21 19.19
C ARG A 163 2.75 6.37 19.50
N LYS A 164 3.11 6.60 20.76
CA LYS A 164 4.52 6.73 21.20
C LYS A 164 5.32 5.44 21.02
N LEU A 165 4.66 4.29 21.18
CA LEU A 165 5.30 3.00 20.94
C LEU A 165 5.67 2.85 19.46
N TRP A 166 4.73 3.17 18.54
CA TRP A 166 4.95 3.05 17.10
C TRP A 166 5.92 4.11 16.57
N GLU A 167 5.86 5.33 17.09
CA GLU A 167 6.84 6.38 16.82
C GLU A 167 8.26 5.86 17.08
N ARG A 168 8.51 5.35 18.29
CA ARG A 168 9.82 4.81 18.65
C ARG A 168 10.22 3.61 17.80
N HIS A 169 9.33 2.66 17.59
CA HIS A 169 9.63 1.46 16.78
C HIS A 169 9.92 1.79 15.33
N TRP A 170 9.30 2.83 14.77
CA TRP A 170 9.61 3.24 13.40
C TRP A 170 10.99 3.88 13.32
N ASP A 171 11.32 4.79 14.23
CA ASP A 171 12.66 5.38 14.32
C ASP A 171 13.76 4.32 14.51
N GLU A 172 13.51 3.31 15.38
CA GLU A 172 14.43 2.19 15.58
C GLU A 172 14.58 1.36 14.31
N GLY A 173 13.48 1.07 13.60
CA GLY A 173 13.49 0.33 12.34
C GLY A 173 14.26 1.03 11.24
N VAL A 174 14.14 2.35 11.12
CA VAL A 174 14.93 3.16 10.18
C VAL A 174 16.42 3.14 10.55
N ALA A 175 16.76 3.22 11.83
CA ALA A 175 18.15 3.12 12.30
C ALA A 175 18.76 1.74 11.98
N GLU A 176 18.01 0.66 12.26
CA GLU A 176 18.42 -0.71 11.94
C GLU A 176 18.66 -0.86 10.42
N ARG A 177 17.77 -0.30 9.61
CA ARG A 177 17.86 -0.35 8.15
C ARG A 177 19.04 0.45 7.61
N SER A 178 19.27 1.67 8.11
CA SER A 178 20.42 2.50 7.77
C SER A 178 21.73 1.82 8.13
N MET A 179 21.78 1.17 9.30
CA MET A 179 22.96 0.42 9.71
C MET A 179 23.21 -0.80 8.80
N ALA A 180 22.15 -1.49 8.38
CA ALA A 180 22.26 -2.66 7.50
C ALA A 180 22.73 -2.29 6.08
N LEU A 181 22.28 -1.16 5.53
CA LEU A 181 22.58 -0.72 4.17
C LEU A 181 23.92 0.04 4.09
N ASP A 182 24.18 0.94 5.03
CA ASP A 182 25.29 1.89 4.94
C ASP A 182 26.35 1.75 6.05
N GLY A 183 26.11 0.88 7.05
CA GLY A 183 26.99 0.71 8.20
C GLY A 183 26.97 1.89 9.19
N ASN A 184 25.97 2.78 9.12
CA ASN A 184 25.76 3.90 10.03
C ASN A 184 24.25 4.19 10.17
N ASP A 185 23.87 5.08 11.10
CA ASP A 185 22.46 5.42 11.40
C ASP A 185 22.03 6.82 10.94
N LYS A 186 22.74 7.41 10.00
CA LYS A 186 22.48 8.78 9.51
C LYS A 186 21.09 8.95 8.90
N MET A 187 20.55 7.89 8.26
CA MET A 187 19.21 7.96 7.67
C MET A 187 18.11 8.11 8.74
N ARG A 188 18.32 7.63 9.96
CA ARG A 188 17.40 7.90 11.07
C ARG A 188 17.33 9.39 11.40
N ASP A 189 18.48 10.06 11.46
CA ASP A 189 18.50 11.49 11.79
C ASP A 189 17.86 12.31 10.67
N PHE A 190 18.14 11.97 9.39
CA PHE A 190 17.47 12.54 8.24
C PHE A 190 15.95 12.28 8.24
N PHE A 191 15.51 11.05 8.50
CA PHE A 191 14.09 10.66 8.62
C PHE A 191 13.33 11.51 9.65
N ARG A 192 13.97 11.81 10.79
CA ARG A 192 13.39 12.66 11.84
C ARG A 192 13.36 14.14 11.45
N GLU A 193 14.44 14.65 10.85
CA GLU A 193 14.55 16.05 10.43
C GLU A 193 13.55 16.35 9.30
N ASP A 194 13.32 15.39 8.40
CA ASP A 194 12.40 15.50 7.27
C ASP A 194 10.93 15.26 7.66
N GLY A 195 10.67 14.81 8.89
CA GLY A 195 9.32 14.68 9.43
C GLY A 195 8.51 13.48 8.92
N TRP A 196 9.17 12.46 8.40
CA TRP A 196 8.51 11.28 7.79
C TRP A 196 7.76 10.37 8.76
N ASN A 197 8.08 10.46 10.05
CA ASN A 197 7.39 9.64 11.04
C ASN A 197 6.02 10.22 11.37
N TYR A 198 4.97 9.71 10.75
CA TYR A 198 3.58 10.12 10.99
C TYR A 198 3.24 10.19 12.50
N TYR A 199 3.75 9.26 13.32
CA TYR A 199 3.41 9.20 14.73
C TYR A 199 4.07 10.29 15.59
N THR A 200 5.09 10.99 15.08
CA THR A 200 5.68 12.14 15.75
C THR A 200 4.73 13.35 15.72
N ALA A 201 4.10 13.60 14.57
CA ALA A 201 3.19 14.73 14.36
C ALA A 201 2.06 14.34 13.39
N PRO A 202 1.03 13.60 13.85
CA PRO A 202 -0.01 13.02 12.97
C PRO A 202 -0.80 14.02 12.12
N ASP A 203 -0.86 15.27 12.55
CA ASP A 203 -1.62 16.33 11.84
C ASP A 203 -0.71 17.21 10.96
N ALA A 204 0.58 16.88 10.82
CA ALA A 204 1.53 17.72 10.12
C ALA A 204 1.39 17.63 8.59
N ASP A 205 1.11 16.44 8.07
CA ASP A 205 0.89 16.22 6.64
C ASP A 205 -0.60 15.93 6.35
N PRO A 206 -1.30 16.84 5.64
CA PRO A 206 -2.71 16.66 5.31
C PRO A 206 -2.96 15.55 4.26
N VAL A 207 -1.91 15.01 3.63
CA VAL A 207 -2.01 13.89 2.68
C VAL A 207 -2.21 12.57 3.42
N ASP A 208 -1.66 12.45 4.63
CA ASP A 208 -1.71 11.23 5.42
C ASP A 208 -2.93 11.20 6.34
N MET A 209 -3.88 10.36 6.02
CA MET A 209 -5.13 10.15 6.75
C MET A 209 -5.30 8.68 7.18
N PRO A 210 -4.32 8.07 7.88
CA PRO A 210 -4.47 6.68 8.28
C PRO A 210 -5.68 6.49 9.18
N SER A 211 -6.29 5.32 9.11
CA SER A 211 -7.42 4.93 9.95
C SER A 211 -7.01 3.78 10.84
N SER A 212 -7.70 3.60 11.98
CA SER A 212 -7.37 2.50 12.87
C SER A 212 -7.51 1.15 12.15
N LEU A 213 -6.64 0.20 12.49
CA LEU A 213 -6.72 -1.15 11.94
C LEU A 213 -8.12 -1.77 12.18
N PHE A 214 -8.67 -1.55 13.39
CA PHE A 214 -10.01 -2.03 13.73
C PHE A 214 -11.10 -1.53 12.77
N ASP A 215 -11.08 -0.24 12.43
CA ASP A 215 -12.07 0.33 11.51
C ASP A 215 -11.89 -0.24 10.09
N GLN A 216 -10.66 -0.41 9.62
CA GLN A 216 -10.38 -0.97 8.30
C GLN A 216 -10.84 -2.43 8.19
N LEU A 217 -10.59 -3.28 9.20
CA LEU A 217 -11.08 -4.65 9.23
C LEU A 217 -12.62 -4.71 9.23
N ARG A 218 -13.27 -3.81 10.00
CA ARG A 218 -14.72 -3.69 10.00
C ARG A 218 -15.26 -3.30 8.62
N TRP A 219 -14.66 -2.31 7.93
CA TRP A 219 -15.09 -1.88 6.60
C TRP A 219 -14.92 -2.98 5.55
N LEU A 220 -13.89 -3.82 5.63
CA LEU A 220 -13.76 -5.01 4.77
C LEU A 220 -14.93 -5.99 5.00
N ALA A 221 -15.28 -6.27 6.25
CA ALA A 221 -16.43 -7.13 6.56
C ALA A 221 -17.76 -6.50 6.11
N GLU A 222 -17.95 -5.19 6.32
CA GLU A 222 -19.13 -4.43 5.87
C GLU A 222 -19.24 -4.36 4.33
N ALA A 223 -18.12 -4.50 3.61
CA ALA A 223 -18.07 -4.62 2.15
C ALA A 223 -18.54 -6.01 1.66
N GLY A 224 -18.86 -6.95 2.57
CA GLY A 224 -19.29 -8.31 2.25
C GLY A 224 -18.15 -9.28 2.03
N LEU A 225 -16.94 -8.93 2.46
CA LEU A 225 -15.80 -9.84 2.43
C LEU A 225 -15.74 -10.68 3.71
N GLU A 226 -15.25 -11.89 3.60
CA GLU A 226 -15.09 -12.87 4.67
C GLU A 226 -13.60 -13.10 4.99
N GLN A 227 -13.32 -13.94 5.99
CA GLN A 227 -11.96 -14.31 6.37
C GLN A 227 -11.05 -13.09 6.57
N VAL A 228 -11.60 -12.03 7.19
CA VAL A 228 -10.86 -10.81 7.52
C VAL A 228 -9.81 -11.16 8.58
N ASP A 229 -8.53 -10.95 8.28
CA ASP A 229 -7.43 -11.31 9.17
C ASP A 229 -6.25 -10.34 9.06
N VAL A 230 -5.39 -10.36 10.08
CA VAL A 230 -4.15 -9.58 10.19
C VAL A 230 -2.98 -10.53 10.14
N HIS A 231 -2.03 -10.26 9.24
CA HIS A 231 -0.90 -11.15 8.98
C HIS A 231 0.42 -10.64 9.56
N TRP A 232 0.52 -9.33 9.76
CA TRP A 232 1.71 -8.67 10.29
C TRP A 232 1.36 -7.28 10.84
N LEU A 233 2.04 -6.87 11.92
CA LEU A 233 1.91 -5.53 12.48
C LEU A 233 3.22 -5.15 13.19
N ARG A 234 3.88 -4.09 12.73
CA ARG A 234 5.06 -3.51 13.39
C ARG A 234 5.19 -2.03 13.06
N ALA A 235 5.62 -1.23 14.04
CA ALA A 235 5.88 0.21 13.88
C ALA A 235 4.71 0.97 13.22
N GLY A 236 3.46 0.58 13.53
CA GLY A 236 2.26 1.18 12.94
C GLY A 236 1.98 0.81 11.47
N HIS A 237 2.75 -0.08 10.88
CA HIS A 237 2.45 -0.68 9.58
C HIS A 237 1.75 -2.02 9.81
N ALA A 238 0.67 -2.27 9.08
CA ALA A 238 -0.11 -3.50 9.19
C ALA A 238 -0.32 -4.16 7.82
N ILE A 239 -0.28 -5.49 7.79
CA ILE A 239 -0.73 -6.27 6.63
C ILE A 239 -2.00 -7.01 7.05
N PHE A 240 -3.07 -6.75 6.32
CA PHE A 240 -4.36 -7.37 6.56
C PHE A 240 -5.04 -7.71 5.24
N SER A 241 -5.92 -8.69 5.28
CA SER A 241 -6.64 -9.13 4.08
C SER A 241 -8.07 -9.56 4.38
N ALA A 242 -8.85 -9.67 3.32
CA ALA A 242 -10.16 -10.27 3.34
C ALA A 242 -10.44 -10.96 2.00
N ARG A 243 -11.37 -11.92 1.97
CA ARG A 243 -11.71 -12.72 0.78
C ARG A 243 -13.17 -12.59 0.39
N LYS A 244 -13.42 -12.68 -0.91
CA LYS A 244 -14.77 -12.88 -1.43
C LYS A 244 -15.15 -14.35 -1.33
N SER A 245 -16.39 -14.63 -0.89
CA SER A 245 -16.93 -16.01 -0.90
C SER A 245 -16.78 -16.65 -2.28
N GLY A 246 -16.47 -17.95 -2.30
CA GLY A 246 -16.33 -18.74 -3.53
C GLY A 246 -17.67 -19.11 -4.18
#